data_7e6ecb32c8cd2ed9174ccb71dd884948
#
_entry.id   7e6ecb32c8cd2ed9174ccb71dd884948
#
_cell.length_a   1.000
_cell.length_b   1.000
_cell.length_c   1.000
_cell.angle_alpha   90.00
_cell.angle_beta   90.00
_cell.angle_gamma   90.00
#
_symmetry.space_group_name_H-M   'P 1'
#
loop_
_entity.id
_entity.type
_entity.pdbx_description
1 polymer ?
#
loop_
_entity_poly.entity_id
_entity_poly.type
_entity_poly.pdbx_seq_one_letter_code
_entity_poly.pdbx_strand_id
1 'polypeptide(L)'
;QDSENQGTYTSAVLGSGVPILIKIGEEYIESAELLSFITDKKIYEYPDVVFSTTIKNLGNTHISPIGEISITNIFGQEIDRIKFNESSQSLLRENSGIYEDEWYNKALLSEENKVMFGPMKANLVSTYRTISPGFAPLTAETTFWIIPWKIILGTATAIVLLILILRKKKK
;
A
#
# COMPACT_ATOMS: atom_id res chain seq x y z
N GLN A 1 69.22 -6.45 3.70
CA GLN A 1 68.25 -5.33 3.57
C GLN A 1 66.88 -5.96 3.39
N ASP A 2 66.23 -6.19 4.53
CA ASP A 2 64.83 -6.69 4.55
C ASP A 2 63.91 -5.48 4.47
N SER A 3 63.18 -5.36 3.38
CA SER A 3 62.09 -4.38 3.24
C SER A 3 60.83 -4.95 3.87
N GLU A 4 60.54 -4.51 5.07
CA GLU A 4 59.28 -4.76 5.78
C GLU A 4 58.11 -4.17 4.98
N ASN A 5 57.27 -5.04 4.41
CA ASN A 5 56.04 -4.68 3.75
C ASN A 5 54.97 -4.45 4.82
N GLN A 6 54.79 -3.22 5.30
CA GLN A 6 53.74 -2.82 6.20
C GLN A 6 52.41 -2.80 5.44
N GLY A 7 51.66 -3.90 5.51
CA GLY A 7 50.30 -3.94 5.04
C GLY A 7 49.38 -3.08 5.92
N THR A 8 48.80 -2.04 5.33
CA THR A 8 47.79 -1.20 5.99
C THR A 8 46.49 -1.96 6.03
N TYR A 9 46.10 -2.41 7.22
CA TYR A 9 44.80 -3.02 7.43
C TYR A 9 43.76 -1.93 7.73
N THR A 10 42.82 -1.74 6.83
CA THR A 10 41.65 -0.88 7.06
C THR A 10 40.54 -1.76 7.63
N SER A 11 40.24 -1.64 8.90
CA SER A 11 39.07 -2.29 9.52
C SER A 11 37.85 -1.39 9.40
N ALA A 12 36.83 -1.82 8.67
CA ALA A 12 35.53 -1.18 8.65
C ALA A 12 34.72 -1.70 9.84
N VAL A 13 34.36 -0.83 10.77
CA VAL A 13 33.44 -1.13 11.85
C VAL A 13 32.01 -0.85 11.36
N LEU A 14 31.23 -1.90 11.17
CA LEU A 14 29.80 -1.79 10.91
C LEU A 14 29.08 -1.57 12.26
N GLY A 15 28.60 -0.36 12.47
CA GLY A 15 27.74 -0.03 13.60
C GLY A 15 26.27 -0.09 13.21
N SER A 16 25.42 -0.78 13.98
CA SER A 16 23.97 -0.63 13.89
C SER A 16 23.53 0.34 14.99
N GLY A 17 22.73 1.32 14.64
CA GLY A 17 22.14 2.27 15.58
C GLY A 17 20.63 2.18 15.57
N VAL A 18 20.02 2.24 16.77
CA VAL A 18 18.57 2.39 16.91
C VAL A 18 18.29 3.88 17.09
N PRO A 19 17.55 4.54 16.17
CA PRO A 19 17.20 5.93 16.34
C PRO A 19 16.21 6.09 17.51
N ILE A 20 16.52 6.98 18.44
CA ILE A 20 15.61 7.37 19.52
C ILE A 20 15.10 8.78 19.23
N LEU A 21 13.78 8.91 19.04
CA LEU A 21 13.10 10.18 18.80
C LEU A 21 12.58 10.73 20.12
N ILE A 22 13.13 11.85 20.57
CA ILE A 22 12.74 12.51 21.82
C ILE A 22 12.00 13.80 21.49
N LYS A 23 10.80 13.99 22.07
CA LYS A 23 10.05 15.23 21.99
C LYS A 23 10.51 16.17 23.11
N ILE A 24 11.05 17.33 22.74
CA ILE A 24 11.53 18.35 23.68
C ILE A 24 10.86 19.69 23.29
N GLY A 25 10.17 20.32 24.22
CA GLY A 25 9.54 21.62 24.00
C GLY A 25 8.39 21.87 24.97
N GLU A 26 7.96 23.13 25.07
CA GLU A 26 6.84 23.55 25.94
C GLU A 26 5.49 23.47 25.23
N GLU A 27 5.47 23.64 23.91
CA GLU A 27 4.28 23.56 23.07
C GLU A 27 4.51 22.64 21.86
N TYR A 28 3.73 21.60 21.77
CA TYR A 28 3.78 20.62 20.69
C TYR A 28 2.59 20.82 19.75
N ILE A 29 2.88 21.09 18.49
CA ILE A 29 1.89 21.18 17.43
C ILE A 29 2.04 19.93 16.56
N GLU A 30 1.07 19.03 16.65
CA GLU A 30 0.96 17.88 15.77
C GLU A 30 -0.09 18.20 14.71
N SER A 31 0.35 18.32 13.46
CA SER A 31 -0.52 18.62 12.32
C SER A 31 0.00 17.89 11.10
N ALA A 32 -0.88 17.29 10.36
CA ALA A 32 -0.52 16.61 9.13
C ALA A 32 -1.58 16.82 8.04
N GLU A 33 -1.13 16.78 6.80
CA GLU A 33 -1.95 16.85 5.61
C GLU A 33 -1.68 15.64 4.72
N LEU A 34 -2.75 15.01 4.25
CA LEU A 34 -2.65 13.94 3.27
C LEU A 34 -2.65 14.57 1.88
N LEU A 35 -1.52 14.47 1.18
CA LEU A 35 -1.33 15.08 -0.14
C LEU A 35 -1.84 14.19 -1.27
N SER A 36 -1.64 12.87 -1.17
CA SER A 36 -2.09 11.93 -2.18
C SER A 36 -2.30 10.53 -1.61
N PHE A 37 -3.25 9.81 -2.21
CA PHE A 37 -3.45 8.37 -2.01
C PHE A 37 -3.79 7.77 -3.36
N ILE A 38 -2.86 7.03 -3.94
CA ILE A 38 -2.94 6.50 -5.31
C ILE A 38 -2.48 5.06 -5.37
N THR A 39 -2.81 4.37 -6.46
CA THR A 39 -2.28 3.07 -6.82
C THR A 39 -1.20 3.18 -7.88
N ASP A 40 -0.23 2.24 -7.90
CA ASP A 40 0.86 2.18 -8.90
C ASP A 40 0.32 2.03 -10.34
N LYS A 41 -0.84 1.36 -10.50
CA LYS A 41 -1.54 1.18 -11.78
C LYS A 41 -3.02 1.46 -11.62
N LYS A 42 -3.72 1.64 -12.74
CA LYS A 42 -5.19 1.77 -12.75
C LYS A 42 -5.90 0.46 -13.07
N ILE A 43 -5.21 -0.48 -13.72
CA ILE A 43 -5.77 -1.77 -14.13
C ILE A 43 -4.79 -2.87 -13.76
N TYR A 44 -5.30 -3.91 -13.12
CA TYR A 44 -4.58 -5.09 -12.67
C TYR A 44 -5.20 -6.34 -13.26
N GLU A 45 -4.41 -7.37 -13.49
CA GLU A 45 -4.92 -8.69 -13.89
C GLU A 45 -5.40 -9.49 -12.66
N TYR A 46 -4.68 -9.34 -11.56
CA TYR A 46 -4.96 -9.94 -10.25
C TYR A 46 -4.83 -8.87 -9.16
N PRO A 47 -5.35 -9.13 -7.95
CA PRO A 47 -5.09 -8.30 -6.78
C PRO A 47 -3.60 -8.31 -6.40
N ASP A 48 -2.85 -7.39 -6.98
CA ASP A 48 -1.41 -7.16 -6.78
C ASP A 48 -1.20 -5.65 -6.91
N VAL A 49 -1.60 -4.93 -5.86
CA VAL A 49 -1.78 -3.49 -5.86
C VAL A 49 -0.85 -2.87 -4.83
N VAL A 50 -0.04 -1.91 -5.27
CA VAL A 50 0.76 -1.08 -4.38
C VAL A 50 0.04 0.25 -4.19
N PHE A 51 -0.32 0.57 -2.95
CA PHE A 51 -0.87 1.86 -2.55
C PHE A 51 0.28 2.78 -2.15
N SER A 52 0.33 3.97 -2.75
CA SER A 52 1.30 5.00 -2.39
C SER A 52 0.56 6.17 -1.73
N THR A 53 0.90 6.44 -0.48
CA THR A 53 0.31 7.51 0.32
C THR A 53 1.36 8.55 0.62
N THR A 54 1.10 9.80 0.27
CA THR A 54 1.99 10.91 0.60
C THR A 54 1.36 11.77 1.69
N ILE A 55 2.07 11.90 2.81
CA ILE A 55 1.65 12.71 3.96
C ILE A 55 2.71 13.77 4.21
N LYS A 56 2.27 15.00 4.49
CA LYS A 56 3.11 16.11 4.92
C LYS A 56 2.88 16.40 6.40
N ASN A 57 3.94 16.45 7.16
CA ASN A 57 3.90 16.91 8.56
C ASN A 57 4.03 18.44 8.58
N LEU A 58 2.98 19.09 9.06
CA LEU A 58 2.90 20.56 9.22
C LEU A 58 3.19 20.99 10.65
N GLY A 59 3.42 20.04 11.55
CA GLY A 59 3.71 20.29 12.95
C GLY A 59 5.19 20.54 13.24
N ASN A 60 5.46 20.90 14.49
CA ASN A 60 6.82 21.14 14.99
C ASN A 60 7.45 19.91 15.65
N THR A 61 6.75 18.77 15.65
CA THR A 61 7.21 17.50 16.22
C THR A 61 7.05 16.36 15.19
N HIS A 62 7.71 15.24 15.43
CA HIS A 62 7.50 14.05 14.60
C HIS A 62 6.14 13.41 14.87
N ILE A 63 5.56 12.82 13.84
CA ILE A 63 4.31 12.07 13.90
C ILE A 63 4.54 10.66 13.34
N SER A 64 3.71 9.70 13.76
CA SER A 64 3.71 8.34 13.21
C SER A 64 2.27 8.01 12.78
N PRO A 65 1.91 8.28 11.53
CA PRO A 65 0.58 7.95 11.03
C PRO A 65 0.42 6.44 10.97
N ILE A 66 -0.69 5.94 11.50
CA ILE A 66 -1.08 4.53 11.48
C ILE A 66 -2.55 4.44 11.09
N GLY A 67 -2.96 3.32 10.51
CA GLY A 67 -4.34 3.16 10.10
C GLY A 67 -4.59 1.88 9.33
N GLU A 68 -5.64 1.92 8.51
CA GLU A 68 -6.08 0.79 7.70
C GLU A 68 -6.53 1.27 6.31
N ILE A 69 -6.32 0.42 5.32
CA ILE A 69 -6.85 0.56 3.98
C ILE A 69 -7.89 -0.53 3.79
N SER A 70 -9.16 -0.15 3.70
CA SER A 70 -10.26 -1.08 3.40
C SER A 70 -10.51 -1.12 1.89
N ILE A 71 -10.59 -2.32 1.33
CA ILE A 71 -10.81 -2.55 -0.10
C ILE A 71 -12.24 -3.07 -0.29
N THR A 72 -13.01 -2.39 -1.13
CA THR A 72 -14.41 -2.74 -1.41
C THR A 72 -14.62 -2.99 -2.89
N ASN A 73 -15.55 -3.90 -3.22
CA ASN A 73 -15.95 -4.17 -4.60
C ASN A 73 -17.07 -3.23 -5.06
N ILE A 74 -17.50 -3.39 -6.33
CA ILE A 74 -18.60 -2.62 -6.93
C ILE A 74 -19.92 -2.74 -6.17
N PHE A 75 -20.12 -3.83 -5.41
CA PHE A 75 -21.33 -4.05 -4.62
C PHE A 75 -21.25 -3.41 -3.23
N GLY A 76 -20.16 -2.70 -2.92
CA GLY A 76 -19.92 -2.09 -1.61
C GLY A 76 -19.54 -3.10 -0.53
N GLN A 77 -19.24 -4.35 -0.89
CA GLN A 77 -18.77 -5.35 0.05
C GLN A 77 -17.29 -5.15 0.33
N GLU A 78 -16.91 -5.13 1.60
CA GLU A 78 -15.51 -5.16 1.99
C GLU A 78 -14.90 -6.52 1.64
N ILE A 79 -13.86 -6.48 0.85
CA ILE A 79 -13.16 -7.66 0.33
C ILE A 79 -12.00 -8.01 1.24
N ASP A 80 -11.26 -6.98 1.64
CA ASP A 80 -10.05 -7.13 2.44
C ASP A 80 -9.73 -5.84 3.17
N ARG A 81 -8.83 -5.95 4.16
CA ARG A 81 -8.35 -4.83 4.95
C ARG A 81 -6.90 -5.03 5.28
N ILE A 82 -6.06 -4.09 4.89
CA ILE A 82 -4.63 -4.09 5.17
C ILE A 82 -4.27 -2.96 6.10
N LYS A 83 -3.20 -3.15 6.86
CA LYS A 83 -2.68 -2.10 7.74
C LYS A 83 -1.94 -1.07 6.90
N PHE A 84 -2.16 0.19 7.21
CA PHE A 84 -1.39 1.30 6.69
C PHE A 84 -0.20 1.57 7.61
N ASN A 85 1.00 1.70 7.04
CA ASN A 85 2.26 1.94 7.74
C ASN A 85 2.49 0.95 8.90
N GLU A 86 2.37 -0.36 8.61
CA GLU A 86 2.54 -1.41 9.62
C GLU A 86 3.89 -1.33 10.35
N SER A 87 4.94 -0.89 9.67
CA SER A 87 6.27 -0.66 10.25
C SER A 87 6.34 0.55 11.19
N SER A 88 5.26 1.32 11.32
CA SER A 88 5.18 2.51 12.17
C SER A 88 6.27 3.54 11.88
N GLN A 89 6.58 3.75 10.62
CA GLN A 89 7.56 4.75 10.18
C GLN A 89 7.12 6.13 10.63
N SER A 90 8.04 6.85 11.25
CA SER A 90 7.82 8.20 11.73
C SER A 90 8.16 9.23 10.67
N LEU A 91 7.35 10.28 10.59
CA LEU A 91 7.53 11.43 9.71
C LEU A 91 8.06 12.61 10.53
N LEU A 92 9.25 13.08 10.19
CA LEU A 92 9.87 14.21 10.85
C LEU A 92 9.10 15.50 10.57
N ARG A 93 9.28 16.48 11.47
CA ARG A 93 8.66 17.80 11.34
C ARG A 93 8.99 18.45 9.99
N GLU A 94 8.02 19.18 9.44
CA GLU A 94 8.12 19.96 8.19
C GLU A 94 8.48 19.13 6.94
N ASN A 95 8.55 17.79 7.05
CA ASN A 95 8.87 16.90 5.95
C ASN A 95 7.62 16.25 5.34
N SER A 96 7.76 15.79 4.12
CA SER A 96 6.81 14.88 3.47
C SER A 96 7.39 13.47 3.45
N GLY A 97 6.53 12.48 3.67
CA GLY A 97 6.87 11.06 3.60
C GLY A 97 5.96 10.35 2.63
N ILE A 98 6.52 9.35 1.94
CA ILE A 98 5.77 8.44 1.07
C ILE A 98 5.74 7.08 1.79
N TYR A 99 4.55 6.53 1.91
CA TYR A 99 4.27 5.23 2.49
C TYR A 99 3.75 4.32 1.40
N GLU A 100 4.34 3.14 1.28
CA GLU A 100 3.93 2.12 0.32
C GLU A 100 3.42 0.91 1.08
N ASP A 101 2.18 0.51 0.80
CA ASP A 101 1.51 -0.63 1.41
C ASP A 101 1.00 -1.53 0.29
N GLU A 102 1.28 -2.84 0.39
CA GLU A 102 0.97 -3.82 -0.64
C GLU A 102 -0.28 -4.62 -0.27
N TRP A 103 -1.18 -4.76 -1.23
CA TRP A 103 -2.29 -5.70 -1.16
C TRP A 103 -2.11 -6.78 -2.22
N TYR A 104 -1.88 -8.00 -1.76
CA TYR A 104 -1.62 -9.13 -2.63
C TYR A 104 -2.56 -10.29 -2.34
N ASN A 105 -3.28 -10.76 -3.38
CA ASN A 105 -4.08 -11.97 -3.32
C ASN A 105 -4.09 -12.66 -4.69
N LYS A 106 -3.82 -13.95 -4.72
CA LYS A 106 -3.83 -14.73 -5.97
C LYS A 106 -5.23 -15.15 -6.42
N ALA A 107 -6.22 -15.05 -5.57
CA ALA A 107 -7.59 -15.43 -5.86
C ALA A 107 -8.35 -14.29 -6.55
N LEU A 108 -9.41 -14.63 -7.28
CA LEU A 108 -10.40 -13.68 -7.80
C LEU A 108 -11.69 -13.68 -6.96
N LEU A 109 -11.73 -14.51 -5.94
CA LEU A 109 -12.77 -14.56 -4.92
C LEU A 109 -12.10 -14.52 -3.56
N SER A 110 -12.64 -13.75 -2.64
CA SER A 110 -12.18 -13.75 -1.25
C SER A 110 -12.53 -15.09 -0.57
N GLU A 111 -11.98 -15.32 0.63
CA GLU A 111 -12.33 -16.51 1.44
C GLU A 111 -13.84 -16.63 1.70
N GLU A 112 -14.57 -15.53 1.72
CA GLU A 112 -16.03 -15.45 1.83
C GLU A 112 -16.74 -15.50 0.46
N ASN A 113 -16.08 -15.92 -0.63
CA ASN A 113 -16.59 -15.94 -2.00
C ASN A 113 -17.06 -14.59 -2.54
N LYS A 114 -16.56 -13.49 -1.99
CA LYS A 114 -16.83 -12.15 -2.52
C LYS A 114 -16.03 -11.91 -3.80
N VAL A 115 -16.66 -11.22 -4.74
CA VAL A 115 -16.06 -10.92 -6.05
C VAL A 115 -14.88 -9.97 -5.92
N MET A 116 -13.72 -10.37 -6.43
CA MET A 116 -12.47 -9.61 -6.43
C MET A 116 -12.06 -9.20 -7.86
N PHE A 117 -13.01 -8.97 -8.74
CA PHE A 117 -12.76 -8.46 -10.10
C PHE A 117 -13.77 -7.35 -10.44
N GLY A 118 -13.43 -6.53 -11.44
CA GLY A 118 -14.18 -5.33 -11.79
C GLY A 118 -13.64 -4.07 -11.12
N PRO A 119 -14.45 -3.01 -11.01
CA PRO A 119 -14.07 -1.79 -10.33
C PRO A 119 -13.99 -2.01 -8.82
N MET A 120 -12.89 -1.57 -8.24
CA MET A 120 -12.58 -1.65 -6.82
C MET A 120 -12.36 -0.26 -6.27
N LYS A 121 -12.69 -0.06 -4.99
CA LYS A 121 -12.41 1.17 -4.25
C LYS A 121 -11.59 0.84 -3.02
N ALA A 122 -10.52 1.59 -2.80
CA ALA A 122 -9.75 1.56 -1.57
C ALA A 122 -10.00 2.84 -0.77
N ASN A 123 -10.29 2.68 0.53
CA ASN A 123 -10.50 3.77 1.47
C ASN A 123 -9.42 3.70 2.54
N LEU A 124 -8.58 4.73 2.59
CA LEU A 124 -7.61 4.92 3.64
C LEU A 124 -8.25 5.68 4.79
N VAL A 125 -8.13 5.13 6.00
CA VAL A 125 -8.42 5.83 7.25
C VAL A 125 -7.19 5.71 8.12
N SER A 126 -6.49 6.81 8.27
CA SER A 126 -5.27 6.90 9.09
C SER A 126 -5.44 7.94 10.18
N THR A 127 -4.77 7.73 11.29
CA THR A 127 -4.69 8.67 12.39
C THR A 127 -3.24 8.85 12.78
N TYR A 128 -2.91 10.01 13.32
CA TYR A 128 -1.64 10.22 14.00
C TYR A 128 -1.92 10.67 15.43
N ARG A 129 -1.04 10.25 16.32
CA ARG A 129 -1.23 10.55 17.74
C ARG A 129 -0.99 12.02 17.97
N THR A 130 -1.99 12.70 18.50
CA THR A 130 -1.87 14.07 18.99
C THR A 130 -1.61 14.06 20.49
N ILE A 131 -0.86 15.06 20.99
CA ILE A 131 -0.62 15.24 22.44
C ILE A 131 -1.89 15.67 23.13
N SER A 132 -2.73 16.43 22.45
CA SER A 132 -4.09 16.74 22.91
C SER A 132 -4.96 15.48 22.86
N PRO A 133 -5.92 15.31 23.78
CA PRO A 133 -6.80 14.15 23.77
C PRO A 133 -7.60 14.09 22.47
N GLY A 134 -7.24 13.17 21.59
CA GLY A 134 -7.89 12.97 20.30
C GLY A 134 -6.93 12.38 19.25
N PHE A 135 -7.53 11.90 18.17
CA PHE A 135 -6.80 11.47 16.97
C PHE A 135 -7.30 12.35 15.82
N ALA A 136 -6.38 12.94 15.08
CA ALA A 136 -6.75 13.64 13.84
C ALA A 136 -6.84 12.63 12.69
N PRO A 137 -8.03 12.40 12.12
CA PRO A 137 -8.19 11.47 11.02
C PRO A 137 -7.66 12.07 9.72
N LEU A 138 -6.93 11.26 8.97
CA LEU A 138 -6.57 11.50 7.58
C LEU A 138 -7.31 10.45 6.74
N THR A 139 -8.19 10.89 5.85
CA THR A 139 -8.98 10.00 5.03
C THR A 139 -8.81 10.31 3.56
N ALA A 140 -8.72 9.27 2.73
CA ALA A 140 -8.70 9.40 1.29
C ALA A 140 -9.27 8.16 0.63
N GLU A 141 -9.68 8.29 -0.62
CA GLU A 141 -10.13 7.16 -1.43
C GLU A 141 -9.48 7.16 -2.81
N THR A 142 -9.27 5.96 -3.33
CA THR A 142 -8.82 5.76 -4.70
C THR A 142 -9.56 4.59 -5.34
N THR A 143 -9.63 4.59 -6.67
CA THR A 143 -10.31 3.54 -7.43
C THR A 143 -9.37 2.93 -8.45
N PHE A 144 -9.51 1.64 -8.66
CA PHE A 144 -8.75 0.86 -9.63
C PHE A 144 -9.58 -0.29 -10.16
N TRP A 145 -9.07 -1.02 -11.17
CA TRP A 145 -9.77 -2.12 -11.81
C TRP A 145 -8.97 -3.41 -11.72
N ILE A 146 -9.66 -4.51 -11.46
CA ILE A 146 -9.10 -5.85 -11.59
C ILE A 146 -9.79 -6.53 -12.75
N ILE A 147 -9.06 -6.80 -13.84
CA ILE A 147 -9.58 -7.40 -15.07
C ILE A 147 -8.75 -8.62 -15.42
N PRO A 148 -9.21 -9.83 -15.10
CA PRO A 148 -8.52 -11.08 -15.42
C PRO A 148 -8.68 -11.42 -16.92
N TRP A 149 -8.07 -10.61 -17.79
CA TRP A 149 -8.25 -10.65 -19.23
C TRP A 149 -7.89 -12.01 -19.86
N LYS A 150 -6.93 -12.75 -19.28
CA LYS A 150 -6.58 -14.09 -19.75
C LYS A 150 -7.72 -15.08 -19.55
N ILE A 151 -8.42 -15.01 -18.43
CA ILE A 151 -9.59 -15.84 -18.15
C ILE A 151 -10.73 -15.46 -19.10
N ILE A 152 -10.97 -14.16 -19.28
CA ILE A 152 -12.01 -13.65 -20.18
C ILE A 152 -11.75 -14.11 -21.62
N LEU A 153 -10.52 -14.00 -22.11
CA LEU A 153 -10.16 -14.42 -23.46
C LEU A 153 -10.29 -15.94 -23.63
N GLY A 154 -9.83 -16.71 -22.64
CA GLY A 154 -9.94 -18.17 -22.64
C GLY A 154 -11.39 -18.65 -22.67
N THR A 155 -12.26 -18.09 -21.85
CA THR A 155 -13.69 -18.44 -21.83
C THR A 155 -14.40 -18.04 -23.11
N ALA A 156 -14.12 -16.84 -23.66
CA ALA A 156 -14.67 -16.40 -24.93
C ALA A 156 -14.28 -17.35 -26.08
N THR A 157 -13.01 -17.75 -26.15
CA THR A 157 -12.52 -18.70 -27.15
C THR A 157 -13.20 -20.06 -27.02
N ALA A 158 -13.35 -20.58 -25.81
CA ALA A 158 -14.04 -21.84 -25.56
C ALA A 158 -15.52 -21.79 -25.99
N ILE A 159 -16.21 -20.69 -25.73
CA ILE A 159 -17.61 -20.48 -26.16
C ILE A 159 -17.71 -20.46 -27.68
N VAL A 160 -16.83 -19.75 -28.38
CA VAL A 160 -16.81 -19.70 -29.83
C VAL A 160 -16.60 -21.10 -30.44
N LEU A 161 -15.63 -21.86 -29.91
CA LEU A 161 -15.37 -23.24 -30.35
C LEU A 161 -16.60 -24.13 -30.12
N LEU A 162 -17.25 -24.02 -28.97
CA LEU A 162 -18.46 -24.79 -28.67
C LEU A 162 -19.58 -24.47 -29.67
N ILE A 163 -19.81 -23.21 -29.98
CA ILE A 163 -20.82 -22.78 -30.98
C ILE A 163 -20.48 -23.37 -32.37
N LEU A 164 -19.23 -23.35 -32.79
CA LEU A 164 -18.80 -23.92 -34.07
C LEU A 164 -19.05 -25.42 -34.15
N ILE A 165 -18.75 -26.14 -33.06
CA ILE A 165 -18.98 -27.63 -32.98
C ILE A 165 -20.48 -27.93 -33.04
N LEU A 166 -21.30 -27.19 -32.30
CA LEU A 166 -22.77 -27.40 -32.32
C LEU A 166 -23.37 -27.09 -33.69
N ARG A 167 -22.88 -26.04 -34.38
CA ARG A 167 -23.31 -25.73 -35.77
C ARG A 167 -22.92 -26.84 -36.77
N LYS A 168 -21.77 -27.44 -36.58
CA LYS A 168 -21.32 -28.54 -37.46
C LYS A 168 -22.15 -29.84 -37.27
N LYS A 169 -22.65 -30.12 -36.07
CA LYS A 169 -23.52 -31.26 -35.76
C LYS A 169 -24.95 -31.10 -36.29
N LYS A 170 -25.37 -29.88 -36.64
CA LYS A 170 -26.72 -29.61 -37.12
C LYS A 170 -26.85 -29.59 -38.65
N LYS A 171 -25.74 -29.78 -39.36
CA LYS A 171 -25.66 -30.07 -40.78
C LYS A 171 -25.38 -31.57 -41.01
#